data_d0011989de2a81c8eb0effbdc4b149ca
#
_entry.id   d0011989de2a81c8eb0effbdc4b149ca
#
_cell.length_a   1.000
_cell.length_b   1.000
_cell.length_c   1.000
_cell.angle_alpha   90.00
_cell.angle_beta   90.00
_cell.angle_gamma   90.00
#
_symmetry.space_group_name_H-M   'P 1'
#
loop_
_entity.id
_entity.type
_entity.pdbx_description
1 polymer ?
#
loop_
_entity_poly.entity_id
_entity_poly.type
_entity_poly.pdbx_seq_one_letter_code
_entity_poly.pdbx_strand_id
1 'polypeptide(L)' 'MRLRDMREDNDLTQQVLADHLHIKQNTYSQYENGQRQLPVDMLIKLAAYYGTSTDYLLGLTDEASPYPPARHNSASDT' A
#
# COMPACT_ATOMS: atom_id res chain seq x y z
N MET A 1 -2.79 -4.90 -9.34
CA MET A 1 -2.27 -4.12 -8.20
C MET A 1 -0.79 -3.87 -8.41
N ARG A 2 -0.29 -2.74 -7.96
CA ARG A 2 1.09 -2.31 -8.24
C ARG A 2 2.10 -2.65 -7.14
N LEU A 3 1.81 -3.62 -6.27
CA LEU A 3 2.69 -3.88 -5.12
C LEU A 3 4.10 -4.27 -5.53
N ARG A 4 4.23 -5.22 -6.44
CA ARG A 4 5.55 -5.67 -6.88
C ARG A 4 6.29 -4.54 -7.60
N ASP A 5 5.60 -3.82 -8.47
CA ASP A 5 6.22 -2.74 -9.23
C ASP A 5 6.76 -1.66 -8.31
N MET A 6 5.97 -1.26 -7.32
CA MET A 6 6.42 -0.24 -6.36
C MET A 6 7.61 -0.73 -5.54
N ARG A 7 7.57 -2.00 -5.14
CA ARG A 7 8.66 -2.57 -4.36
C ARG A 7 9.94 -2.61 -5.19
N GLU A 8 9.85 -3.10 -6.42
CA GLU A 8 11.03 -3.22 -7.28
C GLU A 8 11.57 -1.85 -7.70
N ASP A 9 10.70 -0.90 -7.97
CA ASP A 9 11.10 0.45 -8.33
C ASP A 9 11.86 1.14 -7.20
N ASN A 10 11.62 0.74 -5.97
CA ASN A 10 12.31 1.29 -4.80
C ASN A 10 13.43 0.39 -4.31
N ASP A 11 13.80 -0.64 -5.07
CA ASP A 11 14.88 -1.57 -4.74
C ASP A 11 14.70 -2.23 -3.37
N LEU A 12 13.45 -2.58 -3.04
CA LEU A 12 13.14 -3.19 -1.76
C LEU A 12 12.91 -4.69 -1.91
N THR A 13 13.23 -5.44 -0.86
CA THR A 13 12.93 -6.86 -0.81
C THR A 13 11.55 -7.09 -0.22
N GLN A 14 10.98 -8.27 -0.46
CA GLN A 14 9.73 -8.66 0.16
C GLN A 14 9.84 -8.67 1.69
N GLN A 15 11.02 -9.05 2.21
CA GLN A 15 11.22 -9.11 3.65
C GLN A 15 11.10 -7.73 4.31
N VAL A 16 11.59 -6.69 3.64
CA VAL A 16 11.50 -5.33 4.17
C VAL A 16 10.03 -4.94 4.34
N LEU A 17 9.19 -5.23 3.34
CA LEU A 17 7.78 -4.89 3.42
C LEU A 17 7.06 -5.75 4.45
N ALA A 18 7.41 -7.04 4.52
CA ALA A 18 6.83 -7.92 5.52
C ALA A 18 7.14 -7.43 6.92
N ASP A 19 8.38 -7.01 7.17
CA ASP A 19 8.78 -6.47 8.46
C ASP A 19 8.01 -5.19 8.78
N HIS A 20 7.83 -4.33 7.80
CA HIS A 20 7.07 -3.09 7.99
C HIS A 20 5.62 -3.39 8.38
N LEU A 21 5.04 -4.43 7.83
CA LEU A 21 3.66 -4.82 8.11
C LEU A 21 3.54 -5.78 9.29
N HIS A 22 4.66 -6.20 9.88
CA HIS A 22 4.68 -7.16 11.00
C HIS A 22 4.05 -8.50 10.61
N ILE A 23 4.36 -8.99 9.41
CA ILE A 23 3.89 -10.28 8.92
C ILE A 23 5.06 -11.08 8.39
N LYS A 24 4.83 -12.36 8.10
CA LYS A 24 5.85 -13.22 7.53
C LYS A 24 6.09 -12.89 6.06
N GLN A 25 7.31 -13.10 5.61
CA GLN A 25 7.67 -12.82 4.23
C GLN A 25 6.83 -13.62 3.24
N ASN A 26 6.55 -14.89 3.53
CA ASN A 26 5.73 -15.67 2.60
C ASN A 26 4.27 -15.20 2.57
N THR A 27 3.75 -14.65 3.66
CA THR A 27 2.43 -14.05 3.66
C THR A 27 2.41 -12.83 2.76
N TYR A 28 3.43 -11.98 2.87
CA TYR A 28 3.53 -10.82 2.00
C TYR A 28 3.62 -11.25 0.53
N SER A 29 4.41 -12.30 0.26
CA SER A 29 4.54 -12.83 -1.10
C SER A 29 3.21 -13.27 -1.67
N GLN A 30 2.35 -13.86 -0.85
CA GLN A 30 1.02 -14.27 -1.27
C GLN A 30 0.17 -13.07 -1.67
N TYR A 31 0.33 -11.94 -0.97
CA TYR A 31 -0.38 -10.71 -1.34
C TYR A 31 0.11 -10.21 -2.71
N GLU A 32 1.41 -10.21 -2.97
CA GLU A 32 1.92 -9.78 -4.27
C GLU A 32 1.48 -10.68 -5.40
N ASN A 33 1.37 -11.98 -5.14
CA ASN A 33 1.01 -12.96 -6.16
C ASN A 33 -0.49 -13.11 -6.35
N GLY A 34 -1.30 -12.43 -5.56
CA GLY A 34 -2.74 -12.55 -5.66
C GLY A 34 -3.30 -13.82 -5.05
N GLN A 35 -2.49 -14.58 -4.31
CA GLN A 35 -2.93 -15.80 -3.67
C GLN A 35 -3.73 -15.54 -2.40
N ARG A 36 -3.62 -14.35 -1.85
CA ARG A 36 -4.31 -13.94 -0.64
C ARG A 36 -4.70 -12.47 -0.79
N GLN A 37 -5.89 -12.12 -0.35
CA GLN A 37 -6.37 -10.76 -0.44
C GLN A 37 -5.68 -9.88 0.60
N LEU A 38 -5.17 -8.74 0.17
CA LEU A 38 -4.50 -7.79 1.05
C LEU A 38 -5.54 -7.06 1.90
N PRO A 39 -5.43 -7.11 3.25
CA PRO A 39 -6.35 -6.37 4.09
C PRO A 39 -6.25 -4.85 3.87
N VAL A 40 -7.38 -4.18 4.05
CA VAL A 40 -7.45 -2.74 3.79
C VAL A 40 -6.48 -1.95 4.66
N ASP A 41 -6.34 -2.31 5.93
CA ASP A 41 -5.42 -1.61 6.82
C ASP A 41 -3.96 -1.75 6.36
N MET A 42 -3.59 -2.89 5.82
CA MET A 42 -2.25 -3.08 5.28
C MET A 42 -2.05 -2.32 3.98
N LEU A 43 -3.10 -2.25 3.15
CA LEU A 43 -3.06 -1.45 1.94
C LEU A 43 -2.82 0.02 2.26
N ILE A 44 -3.50 0.54 3.27
CA ILE A 44 -3.32 1.92 3.70
C ILE A 44 -1.89 2.15 4.22
N LYS A 45 -1.36 1.21 4.98
CA LYS A 45 0.02 1.31 5.47
C LYS A 45 1.03 1.32 4.33
N LEU A 46 0.82 0.50 3.32
CA LEU A 46 1.72 0.47 2.17
C LEU A 46 1.63 1.75 1.35
N ALA A 47 0.43 2.29 1.17
CA ALA A 47 0.28 3.56 0.47
C ALA A 47 1.01 4.67 1.21
N ALA A 48 0.90 4.71 2.53
CA ALA A 48 1.61 5.70 3.34
C ALA A 48 3.12 5.49 3.25
N TYR A 49 3.57 4.25 3.29
CA TYR A 49 4.99 3.92 3.21
C TYR A 49 5.60 4.44 1.91
N TYR A 50 4.91 4.26 0.81
CA TYR A 50 5.39 4.69 -0.50
C TYR A 50 5.06 6.14 -0.82
N GLY A 51 4.29 6.81 0.04
CA GLY A 51 3.88 8.19 -0.24
C GLY A 51 2.96 8.32 -1.42
N THR A 52 2.04 7.38 -1.57
CA THR A 52 1.08 7.37 -2.67
C THR A 52 -0.32 7.08 -2.14
N SER A 53 -1.30 7.01 -3.04
CA SER A 53 -2.68 6.70 -2.64
C SER A 53 -2.96 5.22 -2.75
N THR A 54 -3.98 4.75 -2.02
CA THR A 54 -4.45 3.38 -2.17
C THR A 54 -4.97 3.13 -3.58
N ASP A 55 -5.58 4.13 -4.21
CA ASP A 55 -6.07 4.00 -5.58
C ASP A 55 -4.93 3.74 -6.55
N TYR A 56 -3.79 4.39 -6.37
CA TYR A 56 -2.64 4.16 -7.23
C TYR A 56 -2.13 2.72 -7.05
N LEU A 57 -2.01 2.25 -5.82
CA LEU A 57 -1.58 0.87 -5.56
C LEU A 57 -2.54 -0.14 -6.16
N LEU A 58 -3.84 0.15 -6.12
CA LEU A 58 -4.85 -0.74 -6.69
C LEU A 58 -4.90 -0.69 -8.21
N GLY A 59 -4.26 0.30 -8.81
CA GLY A 59 -4.29 0.46 -10.25
C GLY A 59 -5.52 1.19 -10.77
N LEU A 60 -6.23 1.89 -9.90
CA LEU A 60 -7.43 2.62 -10.29
C LEU A 60 -7.14 4.02 -10.83
N THR A 61 -5.92 4.50 -10.64
CA THR A 61 -5.47 5.77 -11.17
C THR A 61 -4.01 5.67 -11.54
N ASP A 62 -3.57 6.51 -12.47
CA ASP A 62 -2.16 6.64 -12.82
C ASP A 62 -1.48 7.78 -12.07
N GLU A 63 -2.22 8.48 -11.23
CA GLU A 63 -1.67 9.59 -10.44
C GLU A 63 -1.01 9.05 -9.18
N ALA A 64 0.30 9.15 -9.10
CA ALA A 64 1.06 8.60 -7.95
C ALA A 64 1.03 9.50 -6.73
N SER A 65 0.70 10.79 -6.89
CA SER A 65 0.67 11.70 -5.76
C SER A 65 -0.45 11.34 -4.80
N PRO A 66 -0.20 11.36 -3.50
CA PRO A 66 -1.24 10.98 -2.55
C PRO A 66 -2.32 12.05 -2.47
N TYR A 67 -3.52 11.63 -2.06
CA TYR A 67 -4.57 12.58 -1.76
C TYR A 67 -4.18 13.38 -0.52
N PRO A 68 -4.66 14.61 -0.38
CA PRO A 68 -4.47 15.35 0.88
C PRO A 68 -5.06 14.56 2.03
N PRO A 69 -4.41 14.59 3.21
CA PRO A 69 -4.96 13.88 4.36
C PRO A 69 -6.32 14.44 4.75
N ALA A 70 -7.19 13.56 5.24
CA ALA A 70 -8.47 13.99 5.74
C ALA A 70 -8.27 14.84 6.99
N ARG A 71 -9.07 15.89 7.11
CA ARG A 71 -9.03 16.74 8.29
C ARG A 71 -10.08 16.26 9.26
N HIS A 72 -9.71 16.21 10.51
CA HIS A 72 -10.65 15.79 11.51
C HIS A 72 -11.90 16.62 11.53
N ASN A 73 -11.71 17.90 11.53
CA ASN A 73 -12.85 18.77 11.66
C ASN A 73 -13.62 18.89 10.38
N SER A 74 -13.00 18.62 9.28
CA SER A 74 -13.74 18.71 8.05
C SER A 74 -14.64 17.53 7.91
N ALA A 75 -14.28 16.48 8.48
CA ALA A 75 -15.13 15.34 8.40
C ALA A 75 -16.41 15.61 9.06
N SER A 76 -16.35 16.53 9.92
CA SER A 76 -17.53 16.75 10.53
C SER A 76 -18.39 17.54 9.73
N ASP A 77 -17.93 18.01 8.90
CA ASP A 77 -18.70 18.68 8.24
C ASP A 77 -19.12 18.13 7.22
N THR A 78 -19.22 17.61 7.35
CA THR A 78 -19.60 17.17 6.51
C THR A 78 -19.93 16.68 6.45
#